data_3f1eef8c9de142b0aaa1865cd73db22d
#
_entry.id   3f1eef8c9de142b0aaa1865cd73db22d
#
_cell.length_a   1.000
_cell.length_b   1.000
_cell.length_c   1.000
_cell.angle_alpha   90.00
_cell.angle_beta   90.00
_cell.angle_gamma   90.00
#
_symmetry.space_group_name_H-M   'P 1'
#
loop_
_entity.id
_entity.type
_entity.pdbx_description
1 polymer ?
#
loop_
_entity_poly.entity_id
_entity_poly.type
_entity_poly.pdbx_seq_one_letter_code
_entity_poly.pdbx_strand_id
1 'polypeptide(L)'
;MAVTREAMLEQWDRPSRWRRPTVWDVLWGLLAAAGSIYLYWLYRSYMDGYEVAIQIGSTLALIAWGWYWKPARPFALAVALLAAMALWRYGADFELRRSDFLLKYFLESQAAFMWMSSLYVLATVAYFAALFGRSEFVGKTATALTWCATAMGLTGLLVRWRESYLLGTDIGHIPVSNLYEVFILFAVIPALLYLFYEDRHRTRAMGGFALLVISGAVGFLLWYAFERQAHHIQPLIPALQSYWMKIHVPANFVGYGAFALAAMLGVAYLLRLGAETRRPDGLLVRVLPPLELLDEVMYKAIGLGFAAFTVATILG
;
A
#
# COMPACT_ATOMS: atom_id res chain seq x y z
N MET A 1 -16.94 -23.62 17.20
CA MET A 1 -18.40 -23.35 17.16
C MET A 1 -18.89 -23.64 15.73
N ALA A 2 -19.92 -24.46 15.57
CA ALA A 2 -20.53 -24.69 14.28
C ALA A 2 -21.30 -23.41 13.90
N VAL A 3 -20.94 -22.81 12.74
CA VAL A 3 -21.68 -21.66 12.19
C VAL A 3 -23.10 -22.15 11.91
N THR A 4 -24.10 -21.57 12.56
CA THR A 4 -25.48 -21.95 12.35
C THR A 4 -25.92 -21.59 10.93
N ARG A 5 -26.82 -22.38 10.35
CA ARG A 5 -27.39 -22.15 9.01
C ARG A 5 -27.97 -20.74 8.88
N GLU A 6 -28.54 -20.20 9.96
CA GLU A 6 -29.09 -18.85 10.03
C GLU A 6 -28.00 -17.76 9.90
N ALA A 7 -26.86 -17.93 10.59
CA ALA A 7 -25.72 -17.00 10.46
C ALA A 7 -25.09 -17.02 9.05
N MET A 8 -25.11 -18.19 8.37
CA MET A 8 -24.71 -18.26 6.97
C MET A 8 -25.72 -17.54 6.05
N LEU A 9 -27.02 -17.69 6.28
CA LEU A 9 -28.06 -17.03 5.49
C LEU A 9 -28.05 -15.51 5.67
N GLU A 10 -27.88 -15.01 6.90
CA GLU A 10 -27.69 -13.59 7.18
C GLU A 10 -26.42 -13.02 6.48
N GLN A 11 -25.38 -13.82 6.33
CA GLN A 11 -24.18 -13.43 5.63
C GLN A 11 -24.39 -13.35 4.09
N TRP A 12 -25.30 -14.16 3.56
CA TRP A 12 -25.69 -14.16 2.13
C TRP A 12 -26.69 -13.05 1.81
N ASP A 13 -27.58 -12.72 2.72
CA ASP A 13 -28.57 -11.64 2.56
C ASP A 13 -27.98 -10.22 2.77
N ARG A 14 -26.70 -10.09 3.10
CA ARG A 14 -26.06 -8.78 3.09
C ARG A 14 -26.11 -8.22 1.67
N PRO A 15 -26.72 -7.02 1.47
CA PRO A 15 -26.89 -6.45 0.15
C PRO A 15 -25.57 -6.43 -0.58
N SER A 16 -25.54 -7.02 -1.78
CA SER A 16 -24.38 -7.06 -2.66
C SER A 16 -23.76 -5.67 -2.73
N ARG A 17 -22.44 -5.55 -2.52
CA ARG A 17 -21.71 -4.29 -2.64
C ARG A 17 -21.68 -3.75 -4.07
N TRP A 18 -22.05 -4.56 -5.03
CA TRP A 18 -22.33 -4.17 -6.41
C TRP A 18 -23.70 -3.50 -6.50
N ARG A 19 -23.88 -2.41 -5.75
CA ARG A 19 -25.05 -1.53 -5.91
C ARG A 19 -24.99 -0.89 -7.29
N ARG A 20 -26.15 -0.45 -7.78
CA ARG A 20 -26.23 0.36 -9.01
C ARG A 20 -25.20 1.49 -8.91
N PRO A 21 -24.35 1.68 -9.94
CA PRO A 21 -23.32 2.70 -9.90
C PRO A 21 -23.95 4.08 -9.67
N THR A 22 -23.38 4.83 -8.74
CA THR A 22 -23.75 6.22 -8.50
C THR A 22 -23.11 7.12 -9.56
N VAL A 23 -23.60 8.35 -9.71
CA VAL A 23 -22.96 9.36 -10.59
C VAL A 23 -21.48 9.51 -10.26
N TRP A 24 -21.11 9.48 -8.98
CA TRP A 24 -19.70 9.54 -8.52
C TRP A 24 -18.88 8.30 -8.92
N ASP A 25 -19.50 7.14 -9.04
CA ASP A 25 -18.83 5.92 -9.52
C ASP A 25 -18.53 6.02 -11.01
N VAL A 26 -19.48 6.57 -11.79
CA VAL A 26 -19.30 6.83 -13.23
C VAL A 26 -18.23 7.90 -13.45
N LEU A 27 -18.29 9.02 -12.72
CA LEU A 27 -17.28 10.08 -12.82
C LEU A 27 -15.87 9.57 -12.49
N TRP A 28 -15.74 8.74 -11.46
CA TRP A 28 -14.47 8.10 -11.12
C TRP A 28 -13.95 7.23 -12.27
N GLY A 29 -14.81 6.38 -12.83
CA GLY A 29 -14.46 5.52 -13.97
C GLY A 29 -14.02 6.33 -15.19
N LEU A 30 -14.75 7.39 -15.52
CA LEU A 30 -14.42 8.28 -16.63
C LEU A 30 -13.10 9.01 -16.39
N LEU A 31 -12.84 9.50 -15.19
CA LEU A 31 -11.59 10.18 -14.84
C LEU A 31 -10.37 9.23 -14.94
N ALA A 32 -10.50 8.03 -14.40
CA ALA A 32 -9.43 7.02 -14.48
C ALA A 32 -9.17 6.59 -15.93
N ALA A 33 -10.23 6.38 -16.72
CA ALA A 33 -10.12 6.04 -18.15
C ALA A 33 -9.48 7.20 -18.95
N ALA A 34 -9.91 8.44 -18.73
CA ALA A 34 -9.34 9.61 -19.39
C ALA A 34 -7.87 9.79 -19.06
N GLY A 35 -7.50 9.64 -17.78
CA GLY A 35 -6.10 9.66 -17.37
C GLY A 35 -5.26 8.57 -18.04
N SER A 36 -5.79 7.36 -18.13
CA SER A 36 -5.12 6.23 -18.82
C SER A 36 -4.97 6.50 -20.33
N ILE A 37 -6.00 6.99 -21.00
CA ILE A 37 -5.94 7.35 -22.42
C ILE A 37 -4.91 8.46 -22.65
N TYR A 38 -4.87 9.47 -21.78
CA TYR A 38 -3.87 10.53 -21.86
C TYR A 38 -2.44 10.00 -21.71
N LEU A 39 -2.20 9.13 -20.73
CA LEU A 39 -0.90 8.47 -20.54
C LEU A 39 -0.51 7.61 -21.73
N TYR A 40 -1.46 6.84 -22.28
CA TYR A 40 -1.23 6.07 -23.51
C TYR A 40 -0.83 6.98 -24.67
N TRP A 41 -1.57 8.07 -24.89
CA TRP A 41 -1.25 9.03 -25.97
C TRP A 41 0.15 9.64 -25.80
N LEU A 42 0.55 9.92 -24.55
CA LEU A 42 1.85 10.52 -24.25
C LEU A 42 3.02 9.55 -24.44
N TYR A 43 2.82 8.27 -24.09
CA TYR A 43 3.90 7.27 -24.02
C TYR A 43 3.81 6.15 -25.07
N ARG A 44 2.83 6.18 -25.97
CA ARG A 44 2.57 5.10 -26.95
C ARG A 44 3.76 4.66 -27.78
N SER A 45 4.70 5.58 -28.06
CA SER A 45 5.92 5.31 -28.83
C SER A 45 6.95 4.47 -28.07
N TYR A 46 6.78 4.34 -26.76
CA TYR A 46 7.63 3.56 -25.86
C TYR A 46 6.95 2.29 -25.34
N MET A 47 5.68 2.07 -25.68
CA MET A 47 4.87 0.96 -25.16
C MET A 47 4.70 -0.13 -26.22
N ASP A 48 4.93 -1.36 -25.77
CA ASP A 48 4.57 -2.55 -26.55
C ASP A 48 3.17 -3.08 -26.20
N GLY A 49 2.73 -4.17 -26.87
CA GLY A 49 1.41 -4.75 -26.65
C GLY A 49 1.18 -5.27 -25.22
N TYR A 50 2.23 -5.77 -24.54
CA TYR A 50 2.14 -6.23 -23.16
C TYR A 50 1.97 -5.07 -22.19
N GLU A 51 2.67 -3.97 -22.40
CA GLU A 51 2.57 -2.77 -21.56
C GLU A 51 1.21 -2.11 -21.70
N VAL A 52 0.65 -2.09 -22.90
CA VAL A 52 -0.74 -1.64 -23.14
C VAL A 52 -1.73 -2.53 -22.40
N ALA A 53 -1.56 -3.85 -22.44
CA ALA A 53 -2.43 -4.78 -21.71
C ALA A 53 -2.34 -4.58 -20.19
N ILE A 54 -1.14 -4.38 -19.64
CA ILE A 54 -0.92 -4.07 -18.22
C ILE A 54 -1.55 -2.74 -17.86
N GLN A 55 -1.43 -1.72 -18.71
CA GLN A 55 -2.07 -0.42 -18.49
C GLN A 55 -3.58 -0.52 -18.43
N ILE A 56 -4.21 -1.24 -19.37
CA ILE A 56 -5.65 -1.49 -19.36
C ILE A 56 -6.07 -2.23 -18.10
N GLY A 57 -5.37 -3.33 -17.75
CA GLY A 57 -5.64 -4.11 -16.54
C GLY A 57 -5.52 -3.28 -15.27
N SER A 58 -4.47 -2.46 -15.15
CA SER A 58 -4.26 -1.55 -14.01
C SER A 58 -5.34 -0.48 -13.92
N THR A 59 -5.81 0.05 -15.06
CA THR A 59 -6.90 1.02 -15.11
C THR A 59 -8.21 0.40 -14.63
N LEU A 60 -8.54 -0.80 -15.10
CA LEU A 60 -9.73 -1.53 -14.65
C LEU A 60 -9.65 -1.85 -13.15
N ALA A 61 -8.49 -2.27 -12.67
CA ALA A 61 -8.26 -2.52 -11.24
C ALA A 61 -8.43 -1.24 -10.41
N LEU A 62 -7.92 -0.10 -10.86
CA LEU A 62 -8.08 1.19 -10.21
C LEU A 62 -9.55 1.63 -10.15
N ILE A 63 -10.30 1.45 -11.24
CA ILE A 63 -11.74 1.73 -11.29
C ILE A 63 -12.48 0.86 -10.27
N ALA A 64 -12.25 -0.46 -10.31
CA ALA A 64 -12.87 -1.42 -9.41
C ALA A 64 -12.52 -1.13 -7.94
N TRP A 65 -11.26 -0.81 -7.65
CA TRP A 65 -10.81 -0.44 -6.32
C TRP A 65 -11.55 0.79 -5.77
N GLY A 66 -11.67 1.85 -6.55
CA GLY A 66 -12.42 3.05 -6.15
C GLY A 66 -13.95 2.84 -6.07
N TRP A 67 -14.52 1.86 -6.80
CA TRP A 67 -15.92 1.46 -6.63
C TRP A 67 -16.15 0.67 -5.34
N TYR A 68 -15.24 -0.23 -5.06
CA TYR A 68 -15.31 -1.09 -3.88
C TYR A 68 -14.98 -0.36 -2.58
N TRP A 69 -13.99 0.53 -2.61
CA TRP A 69 -13.50 1.29 -1.45
C TRP A 69 -13.39 2.78 -1.76
N LYS A 70 -14.40 3.54 -1.34
CA LYS A 70 -14.50 4.97 -1.68
C LYS A 70 -13.34 5.85 -1.21
N PRO A 71 -12.71 5.63 -0.02
CA PRO A 71 -11.51 6.36 0.38
C PRO A 71 -10.32 6.23 -0.57
N ALA A 72 -10.27 5.16 -1.39
CA ALA A 72 -9.24 4.99 -2.41
C ALA A 72 -9.24 6.10 -3.48
N ARG A 73 -10.40 6.72 -3.77
CA ARG A 73 -10.53 7.77 -4.80
C ARG A 73 -9.73 9.02 -4.48
N PRO A 74 -10.01 9.74 -3.36
CA PRO A 74 -9.25 10.92 -3.01
C PRO A 74 -7.78 10.59 -2.77
N PHE A 75 -7.47 9.40 -2.26
CA PHE A 75 -6.10 8.95 -2.07
C PHE A 75 -5.37 8.79 -3.41
N ALA A 76 -5.94 8.08 -4.38
CA ALA A 76 -5.34 7.90 -5.70
C ALA A 76 -5.18 9.24 -6.45
N LEU A 77 -6.17 10.15 -6.30
CA LEU A 77 -6.06 11.51 -6.85
C LEU A 77 -4.92 12.30 -6.21
N ALA A 78 -4.76 12.23 -4.89
CA ALA A 78 -3.66 12.89 -4.20
C ALA A 78 -2.30 12.38 -4.67
N VAL A 79 -2.13 11.05 -4.78
CA VAL A 79 -0.90 10.43 -5.31
C VAL A 79 -0.65 10.86 -6.76
N ALA A 80 -1.68 10.83 -7.61
CA ALA A 80 -1.56 11.24 -9.01
C ALA A 80 -1.16 12.72 -9.15
N LEU A 81 -1.74 13.60 -8.33
CA LEU A 81 -1.42 15.03 -8.33
C LEU A 81 0.01 15.29 -7.83
N LEU A 82 0.44 14.64 -6.75
CA LEU A 82 1.81 14.78 -6.23
C LEU A 82 2.83 14.26 -7.25
N ALA A 83 2.58 13.10 -7.85
CA ALA A 83 3.45 12.56 -8.90
C ALA A 83 3.48 13.47 -10.13
N ALA A 84 2.32 13.93 -10.62
CA ALA A 84 2.24 14.85 -11.76
C ALA A 84 2.98 16.16 -11.49
N MET A 85 2.86 16.71 -10.28
CA MET A 85 3.58 17.92 -9.86
C MET A 85 5.11 17.68 -9.87
N ALA A 86 5.56 16.53 -9.35
CA ALA A 86 6.98 16.17 -9.39
C ALA A 86 7.49 16.04 -10.83
N LEU A 87 6.77 15.31 -11.69
CA LEU A 87 7.14 15.12 -13.09
C LEU A 87 7.20 16.45 -13.86
N TRP A 88 6.23 17.33 -13.60
CA TRP A 88 6.20 18.68 -14.19
C TRP A 88 7.41 19.51 -13.75
N ARG A 89 7.78 19.46 -12.46
CA ARG A 89 8.95 20.18 -11.90
C ARG A 89 10.27 19.64 -12.45
N TYR A 90 10.39 18.32 -12.64
CA TYR A 90 11.59 17.72 -13.27
C TYR A 90 11.73 18.10 -14.74
N GLY A 91 10.61 18.21 -15.48
CA GLY A 91 10.67 18.36 -16.94
C GLY A 91 11.54 17.28 -17.58
N ALA A 92 12.67 17.71 -18.17
CA ALA A 92 13.66 16.81 -18.78
C ALA A 92 15.02 16.80 -18.05
N ASP A 93 15.16 17.53 -16.93
CA ASP A 93 16.44 17.70 -16.23
C ASP A 93 16.42 17.03 -14.85
N PHE A 94 17.22 15.98 -14.72
CA PHE A 94 17.37 15.25 -13.46
C PHE A 94 18.06 16.09 -12.35
N GLU A 95 18.92 17.04 -12.72
CA GLU A 95 19.67 17.84 -11.74
C GLU A 95 18.81 18.90 -11.05
N LEU A 96 17.62 19.21 -11.56
CA LEU A 96 16.67 20.13 -10.91
C LEU A 96 16.32 19.71 -9.48
N ARG A 97 16.42 18.42 -9.16
CA ARG A 97 16.22 17.91 -7.79
C ARG A 97 17.13 18.58 -6.74
N ARG A 98 18.29 19.10 -7.15
CA ARG A 98 19.25 19.76 -6.25
C ARG A 98 18.91 21.21 -5.96
N SER A 99 18.27 21.90 -6.89
CA SER A 99 17.98 23.33 -6.83
C SER A 99 16.53 23.66 -6.55
N ASP A 100 15.60 22.79 -6.98
CA ASP A 100 14.17 22.99 -6.75
C ASP A 100 13.80 22.60 -5.32
N PHE A 101 13.18 23.53 -4.58
CA PHE A 101 12.81 23.32 -3.19
C PHE A 101 11.83 22.17 -2.99
N LEU A 102 10.77 22.07 -3.84
CA LEU A 102 9.75 21.04 -3.70
C LEU A 102 10.30 19.65 -4.04
N LEU A 103 11.13 19.54 -5.08
CA LEU A 103 11.77 18.28 -5.38
C LEU A 103 12.70 17.87 -4.25
N LYS A 104 13.64 18.71 -3.89
CA LYS A 104 14.69 18.41 -2.92
C LYS A 104 14.17 17.94 -1.56
N TYR A 105 13.10 18.55 -1.06
CA TYR A 105 12.63 18.31 0.31
C TYR A 105 11.36 17.47 0.41
N PHE A 106 10.62 17.26 -0.70
CA PHE A 106 9.33 16.59 -0.64
C PHE A 106 9.08 15.56 -1.74
N LEU A 107 9.36 15.88 -3.02
CA LEU A 107 8.84 15.15 -4.15
C LEU A 107 9.84 14.30 -4.90
N GLU A 108 11.15 14.54 -4.78
CA GLU A 108 12.11 13.55 -5.30
C GLU A 108 11.94 12.23 -4.57
N SER A 109 12.24 11.11 -5.23
CA SER A 109 11.95 9.79 -4.70
C SER A 109 12.55 9.55 -3.32
N GLN A 110 13.80 9.97 -3.07
CA GLN A 110 14.47 9.79 -1.77
C GLN A 110 13.80 10.62 -0.68
N ALA A 111 13.48 11.89 -0.95
CA ALA A 111 12.78 12.74 0.01
C ALA A 111 11.40 12.15 0.34
N ALA A 112 10.65 11.69 -0.67
CA ALA A 112 9.36 11.05 -0.49
C ALA A 112 9.45 9.77 0.38
N PHE A 113 10.47 8.93 0.18
CA PHE A 113 10.70 7.73 0.98
C PHE A 113 11.15 8.04 2.42
N MET A 114 11.90 9.11 2.63
CA MET A 114 12.23 9.59 3.98
C MET A 114 10.99 10.07 4.73
N TRP A 115 10.10 10.82 4.06
CA TRP A 115 8.80 11.20 4.63
C TRP A 115 7.94 9.98 4.93
N MET A 116 7.79 9.04 3.98
CA MET A 116 7.10 7.78 4.19
C MET A 116 7.60 7.07 5.45
N SER A 117 8.92 6.92 5.55
CA SER A 117 9.58 6.22 6.65
C SER A 117 9.29 6.87 8.00
N SER A 118 9.50 8.18 8.09
CA SER A 118 9.27 8.96 9.32
C SER A 118 7.81 8.92 9.76
N LEU A 119 6.89 9.08 8.80
CA LEU A 119 5.44 9.08 9.07
C LEU A 119 4.93 7.70 9.50
N TYR A 120 5.45 6.59 8.95
CA TYR A 120 5.05 5.25 9.40
C TYR A 120 5.53 4.97 10.83
N VAL A 121 6.76 5.34 11.18
CA VAL A 121 7.25 5.19 12.56
C VAL A 121 6.42 6.03 13.53
N LEU A 122 6.13 7.30 13.20
CA LEU A 122 5.27 8.15 14.01
C LEU A 122 3.84 7.60 14.13
N ALA A 123 3.28 7.07 13.03
CA ALA A 123 1.97 6.44 13.04
C ALA A 123 1.94 5.21 13.95
N THR A 124 2.99 4.39 13.95
CA THR A 124 3.10 3.22 14.84
C THR A 124 3.05 3.65 16.31
N VAL A 125 3.85 4.64 16.68
CA VAL A 125 3.85 5.19 18.04
C VAL A 125 2.46 5.76 18.39
N ALA A 126 1.85 6.52 17.47
CA ALA A 126 0.54 7.14 17.67
C ALA A 126 -0.56 6.08 17.83
N TYR A 127 -0.56 4.98 17.06
CA TYR A 127 -1.54 3.90 17.23
C TYR A 127 -1.41 3.21 18.59
N PHE A 128 -0.19 2.91 19.05
CA PHE A 128 -0.03 2.34 20.38
C PHE A 128 -0.41 3.34 21.48
N ALA A 129 -0.04 4.62 21.34
CA ALA A 129 -0.46 5.66 22.27
C ALA A 129 -1.99 5.81 22.30
N ALA A 130 -2.67 5.72 21.15
CA ALA A 130 -4.13 5.74 21.08
C ALA A 130 -4.75 4.51 21.72
N LEU A 131 -4.16 3.34 21.51
CA LEU A 131 -4.63 2.06 22.05
C LEU A 131 -4.62 2.06 23.59
N PHE A 132 -3.50 2.40 24.19
CA PHE A 132 -3.33 2.40 25.64
C PHE A 132 -3.95 3.63 26.32
N GLY A 133 -3.83 4.81 25.68
CA GLY A 133 -4.42 6.06 26.17
C GLY A 133 -5.90 6.23 25.87
N ARG A 134 -6.51 5.32 25.06
CA ARG A 134 -7.91 5.36 24.63
C ARG A 134 -8.32 6.71 24.04
N SER A 135 -7.41 7.37 23.35
CA SER A 135 -7.64 8.68 22.73
C SER A 135 -8.09 8.55 21.29
N GLU A 136 -9.32 8.92 21.00
CA GLU A 136 -9.85 8.94 19.64
C GLU A 136 -9.10 9.94 18.75
N PHE A 137 -8.73 11.09 19.31
CA PHE A 137 -7.97 12.12 18.59
C PHE A 137 -6.61 11.56 18.11
N VAL A 138 -5.83 10.96 19.01
CA VAL A 138 -4.53 10.36 18.68
C VAL A 138 -4.71 9.24 17.67
N GLY A 139 -5.78 8.43 17.77
CA GLY A 139 -6.10 7.39 16.80
C GLY A 139 -6.40 7.95 15.41
N LYS A 140 -7.18 9.03 15.30
CA LYS A 140 -7.42 9.72 14.02
C LYS A 140 -6.13 10.29 13.43
N THR A 141 -5.27 10.84 14.28
CA THR A 141 -3.94 11.34 13.85
C THR A 141 -3.08 10.20 13.32
N ALA A 142 -3.06 9.03 13.98
CA ALA A 142 -2.34 7.86 13.50
C ALA A 142 -2.82 7.39 12.12
N THR A 143 -4.16 7.34 11.92
CA THR A 143 -4.75 7.04 10.61
C THR A 143 -4.32 8.05 9.54
N ALA A 144 -4.35 9.36 9.85
CA ALA A 144 -3.92 10.41 8.91
C ALA A 144 -2.44 10.29 8.56
N LEU A 145 -1.57 10.06 9.54
CA LEU A 145 -0.13 9.80 9.32
C LEU A 145 0.09 8.60 8.40
N THR A 146 -0.68 7.52 8.60
CA THR A 146 -0.60 6.32 7.75
C THR A 146 -1.01 6.60 6.31
N TRP A 147 -2.10 7.36 6.09
CA TRP A 147 -2.50 7.79 4.74
C TRP A 147 -1.43 8.65 4.08
N CYS A 148 -0.86 9.63 4.80
CA CYS A 148 0.21 10.49 4.28
C CYS A 148 1.47 9.68 3.96
N ALA A 149 1.90 8.77 4.85
CA ALA A 149 3.04 7.89 4.63
C ALA A 149 2.86 7.05 3.37
N THR A 150 1.69 6.43 3.24
CA THR A 150 1.34 5.58 2.08
C THR A 150 1.32 6.39 0.77
N ALA A 151 0.78 7.63 0.82
CA ALA A 151 0.79 8.53 -0.33
C ALA A 151 2.21 8.92 -0.75
N MET A 152 3.07 9.25 0.21
CA MET A 152 4.48 9.57 -0.07
C MET A 152 5.24 8.36 -0.64
N GLY A 153 4.99 7.15 -0.13
CA GLY A 153 5.58 5.92 -0.65
C GLY A 153 5.21 5.65 -2.11
N LEU A 154 3.92 5.71 -2.46
CA LEU A 154 3.47 5.54 -3.84
C LEU A 154 3.95 6.67 -4.75
N THR A 155 3.87 7.92 -4.28
CA THR A 155 4.41 9.07 -5.03
C THR A 155 5.90 8.88 -5.31
N GLY A 156 6.68 8.51 -4.31
CA GLY A 156 8.10 8.25 -4.45
C GLY A 156 8.42 7.14 -5.46
N LEU A 157 7.64 6.04 -5.48
CA LEU A 157 7.80 4.99 -6.49
C LEU A 157 7.51 5.50 -7.91
N LEU A 158 6.42 6.26 -8.11
CA LEU A 158 6.09 6.83 -9.43
C LEU A 158 7.13 7.83 -9.90
N VAL A 159 7.62 8.67 -8.99
CA VAL A 159 8.68 9.64 -9.29
C VAL A 159 10.00 8.93 -9.60
N ARG A 160 10.36 7.90 -8.84
CA ARG A 160 11.56 7.09 -9.09
C ARG A 160 11.53 6.41 -10.45
N TRP A 161 10.36 6.00 -10.89
CA TRP A 161 10.18 5.49 -12.26
C TRP A 161 10.57 6.55 -13.30
N ARG A 162 10.13 7.79 -13.13
CA ARG A 162 10.55 8.90 -14.01
C ARG A 162 12.04 9.20 -13.89
N GLU A 163 12.58 9.23 -12.67
CA GLU A 163 13.99 9.49 -12.39
C GLU A 163 14.91 8.49 -13.10
N SER A 164 14.53 7.20 -13.15
CA SER A 164 15.32 6.19 -13.86
C SER A 164 15.45 6.49 -15.36
N TYR A 165 14.38 6.97 -16.01
CA TYR A 165 14.42 7.37 -17.42
C TYR A 165 15.14 8.71 -17.66
N LEU A 166 15.17 9.61 -16.67
CA LEU A 166 15.94 10.85 -16.76
C LEU A 166 17.45 10.61 -16.63
N LEU A 167 17.87 9.53 -15.98
CA LEU A 167 19.27 9.10 -15.90
C LEU A 167 19.75 8.50 -17.23
N GLY A 168 18.88 7.83 -17.97
CA GLY A 168 19.18 7.22 -19.26
C GLY A 168 18.07 6.29 -19.71
N THR A 169 17.84 6.18 -21.01
CA THR A 169 16.82 5.29 -21.58
C THR A 169 17.15 3.80 -21.37
N ASP A 170 18.42 3.47 -21.26
CA ASP A 170 18.96 2.14 -20.95
C ASP A 170 18.92 1.82 -19.44
N ILE A 171 18.79 2.85 -18.60
CA ILE A 171 18.62 2.72 -17.14
C ILE A 171 17.15 2.66 -16.77
N GLY A 172 16.26 3.26 -17.58
CA GLY A 172 14.84 3.40 -17.31
C GLY A 172 14.10 2.08 -17.11
N HIS A 173 13.48 1.90 -15.94
CA HIS A 173 12.66 0.71 -15.61
C HIS A 173 11.65 1.00 -14.51
N ILE A 174 10.66 0.10 -14.37
CA ILE A 174 9.69 0.16 -13.27
C ILE A 174 10.41 -0.05 -11.92
N PRO A 175 10.09 0.72 -10.85
CA PRO A 175 10.81 0.70 -9.58
C PRO A 175 10.41 -0.50 -8.69
N VAL A 176 10.69 -1.70 -9.19
CA VAL A 176 10.53 -2.99 -8.49
C VAL A 176 11.72 -3.92 -8.82
N SER A 177 12.86 -3.31 -9.13
CA SER A 177 14.04 -3.98 -9.69
C SER A 177 15.06 -4.42 -8.63
N ASN A 178 15.03 -3.82 -7.47
CA ASN A 178 15.98 -4.13 -6.40
C ASN A 178 15.27 -4.24 -5.04
N LEU A 179 16.01 -4.78 -4.06
CA LEU A 179 15.48 -5.02 -2.72
C LEU A 179 15.00 -3.74 -2.03
N TYR A 180 15.65 -2.59 -2.28
CA TYR A 180 15.24 -1.31 -1.73
C TYR A 180 13.84 -0.90 -2.21
N GLU A 181 13.58 -0.97 -3.51
CA GLU A 181 12.31 -0.58 -4.12
C GLU A 181 11.17 -1.51 -3.70
N VAL A 182 11.43 -2.81 -3.65
CA VAL A 182 10.41 -3.78 -3.26
C VAL A 182 10.08 -3.74 -1.77
N PHE A 183 11.01 -3.31 -0.90
CA PHE A 183 10.70 -3.07 0.51
C PHE A 183 9.85 -1.80 0.72
N ILE A 184 9.98 -0.78 -0.15
CA ILE A 184 9.04 0.34 -0.17
C ILE A 184 7.64 -0.13 -0.55
N LEU A 185 7.54 -0.94 -1.61
CA LEU A 185 6.28 -1.54 -2.03
C LEU A 185 5.69 -2.44 -0.92
N PHE A 186 6.54 -3.22 -0.24
CA PHE A 186 6.14 -4.00 0.93
C PHE A 186 5.60 -3.13 2.07
N ALA A 187 6.17 -1.96 2.34
CA ALA A 187 5.65 -1.07 3.38
C ALA A 187 4.26 -0.50 3.00
N VAL A 188 4.07 -0.14 1.73
CA VAL A 188 2.83 0.44 1.21
C VAL A 188 1.66 -0.55 1.18
N ILE A 189 1.89 -1.79 0.75
CA ILE A 189 0.80 -2.77 0.55
C ILE A 189 0.10 -3.15 1.87
N PRO A 190 0.77 -3.60 2.94
CA PRO A 190 0.08 -3.91 4.19
C PRO A 190 -0.53 -2.68 4.86
N ALA A 191 0.02 -1.47 4.62
CA ALA A 191 -0.61 -0.24 5.09
C ALA A 191 -1.96 0.00 4.42
N LEU A 192 -2.06 -0.18 3.09
CA LEU A 192 -3.34 -0.10 2.36
C LEU A 192 -4.33 -1.17 2.81
N LEU A 193 -3.86 -2.42 3.00
CA LEU A 193 -4.69 -3.49 3.52
C LEU A 193 -5.20 -3.17 4.93
N TYR A 194 -4.34 -2.68 5.80
CA TYR A 194 -4.72 -2.27 7.14
C TYR A 194 -5.75 -1.13 7.12
N LEU A 195 -5.52 -0.06 6.35
CA LEU A 195 -6.44 1.06 6.21
C LEU A 195 -7.80 0.64 5.67
N PHE A 196 -7.82 -0.34 4.76
CA PHE A 196 -9.07 -0.95 4.29
C PHE A 196 -9.81 -1.67 5.43
N TYR A 197 -9.12 -2.47 6.25
CA TYR A 197 -9.74 -3.16 7.37
C TYR A 197 -10.13 -2.20 8.50
N GLU A 198 -9.34 -1.16 8.77
CA GLU A 198 -9.70 -0.10 9.72
C GLU A 198 -11.01 0.58 9.33
N ASP A 199 -11.15 0.98 8.06
CA ASP A 199 -12.41 1.59 7.55
C ASP A 199 -13.56 0.58 7.57
N ARG A 200 -13.28 -0.67 7.24
CA ARG A 200 -14.30 -1.73 7.16
C ARG A 200 -14.90 -2.11 8.51
N HIS A 201 -14.08 -2.23 9.52
CA HIS A 201 -14.48 -2.67 10.87
C HIS A 201 -14.63 -1.51 11.85
N ARG A 202 -14.36 -0.28 11.41
CA ARG A 202 -14.48 0.95 12.22
C ARG A 202 -13.67 0.88 13.52
N THR A 203 -12.52 0.21 13.51
CA THR A 203 -11.66 0.05 14.68
C THR A 203 -10.18 0.33 14.32
N ARG A 204 -9.50 1.06 15.21
CA ARG A 204 -8.08 1.39 15.10
C ARG A 204 -7.18 0.51 15.97
N ALA A 205 -7.79 -0.40 16.74
CA ALA A 205 -7.08 -1.17 17.75
C ALA A 205 -6.04 -2.15 17.15
N MET A 206 -6.16 -2.50 15.86
CA MET A 206 -5.19 -3.33 15.14
C MET A 206 -4.00 -2.53 14.60
N GLY A 207 -4.09 -1.19 14.57
CA GLY A 207 -3.13 -0.34 13.86
C GLY A 207 -1.70 -0.44 14.35
N GLY A 208 -1.50 -0.44 15.66
CA GLY A 208 -0.16 -0.59 16.24
C GLY A 208 0.55 -1.87 15.79
N PHE A 209 -0.17 -2.99 15.75
CA PHE A 209 0.38 -4.27 15.30
C PHE A 209 0.68 -4.28 13.81
N ALA A 210 -0.24 -3.81 12.97
CA ALA A 210 -0.04 -3.72 11.53
C ALA A 210 1.14 -2.79 11.19
N LEU A 211 1.21 -1.61 11.81
CA LEU A 211 2.27 -0.64 11.55
C LEU A 211 3.63 -1.04 12.17
N LEU A 212 3.65 -1.93 13.15
CA LEU A 212 4.90 -2.41 13.75
C LEU A 212 5.74 -3.19 12.75
N VAL A 213 5.14 -4.10 11.96
CA VAL A 213 5.88 -4.84 10.91
C VAL A 213 6.32 -3.89 9.79
N ILE A 214 5.50 -2.89 9.44
CA ILE A 214 5.86 -1.87 8.46
C ILE A 214 7.05 -1.05 8.96
N SER A 215 7.04 -0.63 10.23
CA SER A 215 8.17 0.09 10.84
C SER A 215 9.45 -0.76 10.91
N GLY A 216 9.32 -2.07 11.13
CA GLY A 216 10.44 -3.01 11.03
C GLY A 216 11.03 -3.05 9.62
N ALA A 217 10.17 -3.12 8.60
CA ALA A 217 10.59 -3.06 7.19
C ALA A 217 11.25 -1.71 6.83
N VAL A 218 10.72 -0.60 7.35
CA VAL A 218 11.31 0.73 7.22
C VAL A 218 12.69 0.80 7.89
N GLY A 219 12.84 0.22 9.08
CA GLY A 219 14.14 0.12 9.75
C GLY A 219 15.18 -0.62 8.90
N PHE A 220 14.79 -1.76 8.32
CA PHE A 220 15.62 -2.49 7.37
C PHE A 220 15.95 -1.64 6.13
N LEU A 221 14.94 -0.98 5.56
CA LEU A 221 15.07 -0.12 4.38
C LEU A 221 16.12 0.98 4.60
N LEU A 222 16.05 1.68 5.74
CA LEU A 222 16.97 2.74 6.08
C LEU A 222 18.39 2.19 6.28
N TRP A 223 18.54 1.10 7.03
CA TRP A 223 19.84 0.45 7.17
C TRP A 223 20.42 0.04 5.81
N TYR A 224 19.62 -0.57 4.94
CA TYR A 224 20.04 -1.02 3.62
C TYR A 224 20.41 0.14 2.69
N ALA A 225 19.69 1.25 2.79
CA ALA A 225 19.99 2.48 2.05
C ALA A 225 21.32 3.11 2.46
N PHE A 226 21.59 3.20 3.78
CA PHE A 226 22.80 3.85 4.29
C PHE A 226 24.03 2.94 4.18
N GLU A 227 23.92 1.69 4.60
CA GLU A 227 25.07 0.77 4.67
C GLU A 227 25.45 0.23 3.27
N ARG A 228 24.46 -0.09 2.43
CA ARG A 228 24.68 -0.69 1.11
C ARG A 228 24.55 0.29 -0.04
N GLN A 229 24.23 1.56 0.22
CA GLN A 229 23.97 2.58 -0.80
C GLN A 229 22.91 2.13 -1.83
N ALA A 230 21.97 1.27 -1.40
CA ALA A 230 21.00 0.59 -2.27
C ALA A 230 19.92 1.53 -2.83
N HIS A 231 19.90 2.78 -2.38
CA HIS A 231 19.00 3.82 -2.86
C HIS A 231 19.38 4.35 -4.27
N HIS A 232 20.61 4.09 -4.73
CA HIS A 232 21.02 4.50 -6.07
C HIS A 232 20.26 3.74 -7.16
N ILE A 233 19.82 4.44 -8.19
CA ILE A 233 19.19 3.85 -9.37
C ILE A 233 20.30 3.28 -10.25
N GLN A 234 20.17 2.01 -10.61
CA GLN A 234 21.11 1.29 -11.46
C GLN A 234 20.38 0.64 -12.64
N PRO A 235 21.05 0.36 -13.75
CA PRO A 235 20.46 -0.38 -14.86
C PRO A 235 19.87 -1.73 -14.41
N LEU A 236 18.79 -2.14 -15.05
CA LEU A 236 18.14 -3.41 -14.78
C LEU A 236 19.05 -4.58 -15.19
N ILE A 237 19.34 -5.47 -14.27
CA ILE A 237 20.14 -6.66 -14.57
C ILE A 237 19.39 -7.59 -15.56
N PRO A 238 20.07 -8.29 -16.47
CA PRO A 238 19.43 -9.11 -17.51
C PRO A 238 18.43 -10.14 -16.99
N ALA A 239 18.68 -10.72 -15.81
CA ALA A 239 17.78 -11.70 -15.20
C ALA A 239 16.39 -11.12 -14.82
N LEU A 240 16.26 -9.81 -14.66
CA LEU A 240 15.01 -9.13 -14.34
C LEU A 240 14.33 -8.48 -15.56
N GLN A 241 14.89 -8.63 -16.75
CA GLN A 241 14.34 -8.08 -18.01
C GLN A 241 13.22 -8.98 -18.56
N SER A 242 12.20 -9.25 -17.76
CA SER A 242 11.03 -10.03 -18.14
C SER A 242 9.76 -9.20 -18.01
N TYR A 243 8.83 -9.35 -18.97
CA TYR A 243 7.50 -8.75 -18.89
C TYR A 243 6.73 -9.20 -17.64
N TRP A 244 6.91 -10.47 -17.26
CA TRP A 244 6.24 -11.04 -16.09
C TRP A 244 6.67 -10.40 -14.77
N MET A 245 7.88 -9.84 -14.68
CA MET A 245 8.36 -9.12 -13.51
C MET A 245 7.40 -8.01 -13.09
N LYS A 246 6.80 -7.31 -14.06
CA LYS A 246 5.88 -6.20 -13.83
C LYS A 246 4.57 -6.63 -13.13
N ILE A 247 4.22 -7.91 -13.18
CA ILE A 247 3.04 -8.50 -12.54
C ILE A 247 3.44 -9.40 -11.36
N HIS A 248 4.42 -10.28 -11.57
CA HIS A 248 4.90 -11.24 -10.59
C HIS A 248 5.39 -10.56 -9.29
N VAL A 249 6.24 -9.54 -9.40
CA VAL A 249 6.80 -8.87 -8.21
C VAL A 249 5.70 -8.17 -7.39
N PRO A 250 4.85 -7.31 -7.95
CA PRO A 250 3.74 -6.74 -7.18
C PRO A 250 2.81 -7.80 -6.57
N ALA A 251 2.50 -8.88 -7.28
CA ALA A 251 1.67 -9.96 -6.76
C ALA A 251 2.33 -10.66 -5.56
N ASN A 252 3.65 -10.92 -5.60
CA ASN A 252 4.42 -11.44 -4.48
C ASN A 252 4.30 -10.52 -3.25
N PHE A 253 4.45 -9.20 -3.44
CA PHE A 253 4.41 -8.26 -2.32
C PHE A 253 3.01 -8.04 -1.77
N VAL A 254 1.94 -8.24 -2.56
CA VAL A 254 0.58 -8.37 -2.03
C VAL A 254 0.48 -9.59 -1.13
N GLY A 255 1.04 -10.73 -1.55
CA GLY A 255 1.10 -11.96 -0.76
C GLY A 255 1.86 -11.77 0.55
N TYR A 256 3.10 -11.29 0.50
CA TYR A 256 3.92 -11.03 1.69
C TYR A 256 3.28 -10.01 2.63
N GLY A 257 2.73 -8.93 2.10
CA GLY A 257 2.06 -7.90 2.92
C GLY A 257 0.82 -8.43 3.62
N ALA A 258 0.02 -9.25 2.96
CA ALA A 258 -1.16 -9.87 3.53
C ALA A 258 -0.79 -10.90 4.62
N PHE A 259 0.23 -11.73 4.40
CA PHE A 259 0.73 -12.68 5.41
C PHE A 259 1.38 -11.96 6.61
N ALA A 260 2.14 -10.89 6.37
CA ALA A 260 2.73 -10.08 7.43
C ALA A 260 1.64 -9.43 8.31
N LEU A 261 0.58 -8.90 7.70
CA LEU A 261 -0.58 -8.39 8.43
C LEU A 261 -1.23 -9.49 9.25
N ALA A 262 -1.51 -10.65 8.66
CA ALA A 262 -2.09 -11.78 9.37
C ALA A 262 -1.22 -12.24 10.55
N ALA A 263 0.10 -12.33 10.37
CA ALA A 263 1.03 -12.70 11.42
C ALA A 263 0.99 -11.74 12.61
N MET A 264 0.97 -10.43 12.36
CA MET A 264 0.91 -9.42 13.42
C MET A 264 -0.43 -9.38 14.14
N LEU A 265 -1.53 -9.62 13.41
CA LEU A 265 -2.84 -9.81 14.04
C LEU A 265 -2.91 -11.12 14.84
N GLY A 266 -2.18 -12.16 14.42
CA GLY A 266 -1.99 -13.39 15.19
C GLY A 266 -1.31 -13.14 16.54
N VAL A 267 -0.29 -12.26 16.58
CA VAL A 267 0.30 -11.82 17.85
C VAL A 267 -0.73 -11.12 18.72
N ALA A 268 -1.52 -10.19 18.16
CA ALA A 268 -2.59 -9.51 18.90
C ALA A 268 -3.66 -10.51 19.42
N TYR A 269 -4.01 -11.53 18.61
CA TYR A 269 -4.93 -12.60 18.98
C TYR A 269 -4.41 -13.40 20.18
N LEU A 270 -3.16 -13.84 20.15
CA LEU A 270 -2.54 -14.60 21.26
C LEU A 270 -2.43 -13.77 22.54
N LEU A 271 -2.10 -12.49 22.43
CA LEU A 271 -2.08 -11.56 23.57
C LEU A 271 -3.49 -11.39 24.16
N ARG A 272 -4.50 -11.24 23.32
CA ARG A 272 -5.90 -11.14 23.75
C ARG A 272 -6.36 -12.43 24.44
N LEU A 273 -6.13 -13.58 23.82
CA LEU A 273 -6.49 -14.90 24.35
C LEU A 273 -5.83 -15.16 25.71
N GLY A 274 -4.52 -14.89 25.81
CA GLY A 274 -3.78 -15.03 27.08
C GLY A 274 -4.23 -14.05 28.15
N ALA A 275 -4.71 -12.87 27.77
CA ALA A 275 -5.26 -11.91 28.71
C ALA A 275 -6.65 -12.34 29.22
N GLU A 276 -7.53 -12.83 28.35
CA GLU A 276 -8.87 -13.32 28.74
C GLU A 276 -8.80 -14.49 29.71
N THR A 277 -7.84 -15.40 29.54
CA THR A 277 -7.65 -16.55 30.41
C THR A 277 -7.07 -16.20 31.78
N ARG A 278 -6.17 -15.18 31.84
CA ARG A 278 -5.45 -14.86 33.09
C ARG A 278 -6.07 -13.68 33.85
N ARG A 279 -6.60 -12.69 33.17
CA ARG A 279 -7.17 -11.46 33.75
C ARG A 279 -8.31 -10.94 32.85
N PRO A 280 -9.53 -11.50 32.96
CA PRO A 280 -10.67 -11.14 32.11
C PRO A 280 -11.00 -9.65 32.12
N ASP A 281 -10.78 -8.98 33.26
CA ASP A 281 -10.99 -7.54 33.42
C ASP A 281 -9.73 -6.69 33.13
N GLY A 282 -8.69 -7.33 32.60
CA GLY A 282 -7.40 -6.69 32.33
C GLY A 282 -7.43 -5.62 31.21
N LEU A 283 -6.40 -4.77 31.20
CA LEU A 283 -6.28 -3.70 30.20
C LEU A 283 -6.30 -4.24 28.76
N LEU A 284 -5.54 -5.32 28.49
CA LEU A 284 -5.46 -5.89 27.15
C LEU A 284 -6.82 -6.38 26.63
N VAL A 285 -7.65 -6.97 27.51
CA VAL A 285 -9.02 -7.40 27.16
C VAL A 285 -9.90 -6.20 26.79
N ARG A 286 -9.66 -5.05 27.40
CA ARG A 286 -10.46 -3.82 27.15
C ARG A 286 -10.02 -3.04 25.92
N VAL A 287 -8.75 -3.14 25.50
CA VAL A 287 -8.18 -2.32 24.41
C VAL A 287 -8.00 -3.08 23.11
N LEU A 288 -7.72 -4.39 23.15
CA LEU A 288 -7.60 -5.20 21.94
C LEU A 288 -8.97 -5.59 21.39
N PRO A 289 -9.10 -5.77 20.06
CA PRO A 289 -10.32 -6.22 19.43
C PRO A 289 -10.75 -7.61 19.93
N PRO A 290 -12.03 -7.99 19.84
CA PRO A 290 -12.48 -9.34 20.16
C PRO A 290 -11.81 -10.39 19.26
N LEU A 291 -11.66 -11.61 19.78
CA LEU A 291 -10.96 -12.71 19.10
C LEU A 291 -11.58 -13.03 17.74
N GLU A 292 -12.92 -12.97 17.64
CA GLU A 292 -13.67 -13.24 16.41
C GLU A 292 -13.30 -12.25 15.28
N LEU A 293 -13.11 -10.96 15.63
CA LEU A 293 -12.71 -9.96 14.64
C LEU A 293 -11.26 -10.17 14.18
N LEU A 294 -10.36 -10.47 15.10
CA LEU A 294 -8.95 -10.73 14.77
C LEU A 294 -8.86 -11.99 13.87
N ASP A 295 -9.59 -13.05 14.20
CA ASP A 295 -9.64 -14.28 13.41
C ASP A 295 -10.23 -14.03 12.01
N GLU A 296 -11.33 -13.29 11.90
CA GLU A 296 -11.95 -12.93 10.61
C GLU A 296 -10.96 -12.19 9.70
N VAL A 297 -10.25 -11.18 10.25
CA VAL A 297 -9.31 -10.39 9.45
C VAL A 297 -8.09 -11.22 9.06
N MET A 298 -7.54 -12.02 9.97
CA MET A 298 -6.45 -12.95 9.68
C MET A 298 -6.82 -13.93 8.56
N TYR A 299 -7.99 -14.58 8.68
CA TYR A 299 -8.47 -15.52 7.67
C TYR A 299 -8.56 -14.88 6.28
N LYS A 300 -9.13 -13.67 6.18
CA LYS A 300 -9.25 -12.95 4.92
C LYS A 300 -7.89 -12.49 4.38
N ALA A 301 -7.00 -12.05 5.24
CA ALA A 301 -5.64 -11.67 4.85
C ALA A 301 -4.85 -12.88 4.34
N ILE A 302 -4.93 -14.04 5.01
CA ILE A 302 -4.32 -15.29 4.56
C ILE A 302 -4.88 -15.71 3.19
N GLY A 303 -6.21 -15.65 3.02
CA GLY A 303 -6.86 -16.00 1.75
C GLY A 303 -6.40 -15.11 0.59
N LEU A 304 -6.31 -13.79 0.82
CA LEU A 304 -5.78 -12.84 -0.15
C LEU A 304 -4.30 -13.13 -0.45
N GLY A 305 -3.51 -13.34 0.60
CA GLY A 305 -2.09 -13.65 0.49
C GLY A 305 -1.83 -14.91 -0.31
N PHE A 306 -2.59 -15.97 -0.05
CA PHE A 306 -2.51 -17.23 -0.79
C PHE A 306 -2.86 -17.05 -2.27
N ALA A 307 -3.95 -16.33 -2.58
CA ALA A 307 -4.35 -16.09 -3.96
C ALA A 307 -3.29 -15.28 -4.73
N ALA A 308 -2.78 -14.20 -4.14
CA ALA A 308 -1.75 -13.37 -4.76
C ALA A 308 -0.43 -14.12 -4.94
N PHE A 309 -0.02 -14.90 -3.93
CA PHE A 309 1.20 -15.70 -3.98
C PHE A 309 1.11 -16.83 -5.00
N THR A 310 -0.08 -17.43 -5.17
CA THR A 310 -0.33 -18.45 -6.22
C THR A 310 -0.13 -17.85 -7.61
N VAL A 311 -0.71 -16.65 -7.87
CA VAL A 311 -0.49 -15.94 -9.14
C VAL A 311 1.00 -15.67 -9.35
N ALA A 312 1.67 -15.16 -8.32
CA ALA A 312 3.10 -14.87 -8.38
C ALA A 312 3.93 -16.13 -8.68
N THR A 313 3.65 -17.26 -8.01
CA THR A 313 4.38 -18.53 -8.23
C THR A 313 4.17 -19.10 -9.63
N ILE A 314 2.99 -18.91 -10.23
CA ILE A 314 2.70 -19.38 -11.60
C ILE A 314 3.44 -18.52 -12.65
N LEU A 315 3.60 -17.22 -12.39
CA LEU A 315 4.20 -16.26 -13.33
C LEU A 315 5.73 -16.14 -13.19
N GLY A 316 6.30 -16.53 -12.06
CA GLY A 316 7.75 -16.49 -11.78
C GLY A 316 8.39 -17.85 -11.89
#